data_3d1b19ae6123a661d46d2a1b4ce32158
#
_entry.id   3d1b19ae6123a661d46d2a1b4ce32158
#
_cell.length_a   1.000
_cell.length_b   1.000
_cell.length_c   1.000
_cell.angle_alpha   90.00
_cell.angle_beta   90.00
_cell.angle_gamma   90.00
#
_symmetry.space_group_name_H-M   'P 1'
#
loop_
_entity.id
_entity.type
_entity.pdbx_description
1 polymer ?
#
loop_
_entity_poly.entity_id
_entity_poly.type
_entity_poly.pdbx_seq_one_letter_code
_entity_poly.pdbx_strand_id
1 'polypeptide(L)'
;MSEKHDISGVQTTGHVWDDDLADLTNQPPRWWMLGLAASALFVVVYFIYYPSIPLASTGGFFEGIGGWTAIKEMEADKGEVDAIRDKFEARLKDMAPAAILADSELAEYVTRSGKVLFGDNCAACHGQNGAGTRDRQGLFAPVLNDDDWLFGGKIDNIYESIVGGRQAMMSAH
;
A
#
# COMPACT_ATOMS: atom_id res chain seq x y z
N MET A 1 -23.04 -51.24 17.37
CA MET A 1 -24.09 -50.59 18.18
C MET A 1 -23.41 -49.55 19.00
N SER A 2 -23.42 -48.30 18.60
CA SER A 2 -22.79 -47.20 19.35
C SER A 2 -23.72 -46.87 20.51
N GLU A 3 -23.25 -47.04 21.74
CA GLU A 3 -23.92 -46.57 22.94
C GLU A 3 -24.10 -45.07 22.84
N LYS A 4 -25.34 -44.60 22.88
CA LYS A 4 -25.64 -43.18 23.00
C LYS A 4 -25.14 -42.71 24.35
N HIS A 5 -24.01 -42.04 24.37
CA HIS A 5 -23.51 -41.37 25.57
C HIS A 5 -24.51 -40.26 25.94
N ASP A 6 -25.30 -40.49 26.98
CA ASP A 6 -26.19 -39.49 27.55
C ASP A 6 -25.38 -38.62 28.51
N ILE A 7 -24.92 -37.49 28.00
CA ILE A 7 -24.26 -36.49 28.81
C ILE A 7 -25.35 -35.61 29.45
N SER A 8 -25.67 -35.85 30.71
CA SER A 8 -26.57 -35.06 31.54
C SER A 8 -28.03 -34.91 31.03
N GLY A 9 -28.62 -35.94 30.41
CA GLY A 9 -30.01 -35.91 29.95
C GLY A 9 -30.27 -35.05 28.70
N VAL A 10 -29.23 -34.59 28.03
CA VAL A 10 -29.33 -33.84 26.77
C VAL A 10 -29.10 -34.80 25.59
N GLN A 11 -29.98 -34.74 24.58
CA GLN A 11 -29.84 -35.58 23.38
C GLN A 11 -28.64 -35.14 22.54
N THR A 12 -27.81 -36.12 22.19
CA THR A 12 -26.65 -35.92 21.31
C THR A 12 -26.92 -36.44 19.92
N THR A 13 -26.14 -36.02 18.91
CA THR A 13 -26.18 -36.51 17.53
C THR A 13 -25.75 -38.00 17.41
N GLY A 14 -25.11 -38.54 18.47
CA GLY A 14 -24.52 -39.88 18.48
C GLY A 14 -23.08 -39.92 17.97
N HIS A 15 -22.52 -38.78 17.54
CA HIS A 15 -21.10 -38.63 17.26
C HIS A 15 -20.33 -38.26 18.51
N VAL A 16 -19.27 -39.01 18.82
CA VAL A 16 -18.39 -38.77 19.95
C VAL A 16 -16.95 -38.69 19.43
N TRP A 17 -16.22 -37.65 19.84
CA TRP A 17 -14.79 -37.46 19.59
C TRP A 17 -14.04 -37.56 20.91
N ASP A 18 -12.84 -38.06 20.90
CA ASP A 18 -11.94 -38.17 22.06
C ASP A 18 -12.61 -38.78 23.31
N ASP A 19 -13.57 -39.72 23.09
CA ASP A 19 -14.31 -40.49 24.08
C ASP A 19 -15.31 -39.70 24.96
N ASP A 20 -15.22 -38.35 25.03
CA ASP A 20 -16.03 -37.53 25.92
C ASP A 20 -16.70 -36.30 25.26
N LEU A 21 -16.30 -35.93 24.05
CA LEU A 21 -16.86 -34.81 23.32
C LEU A 21 -18.00 -35.25 22.39
N ALA A 22 -19.20 -34.79 22.63
CA ALA A 22 -20.36 -35.10 21.81
C ALA A 22 -21.11 -33.86 21.33
N ASP A 23 -21.58 -33.90 20.09
CA ASP A 23 -22.46 -32.85 19.56
C ASP A 23 -23.86 -32.97 20.15
N LEU A 24 -24.41 -31.82 20.55
CA LEU A 24 -25.78 -31.71 21.05
C LEU A 24 -26.77 -31.46 19.90
N THR A 25 -27.97 -31.99 20.01
CA THR A 25 -29.05 -31.82 19.01
C THR A 25 -29.84 -30.51 19.20
N ASN A 26 -29.33 -29.57 20.01
CA ASN A 26 -29.98 -28.30 20.26
C ASN A 26 -30.03 -27.44 19.00
N GLN A 27 -31.17 -26.82 18.76
CA GLN A 27 -31.28 -25.87 17.67
C GLN A 27 -30.48 -24.61 17.99
N PRO A 28 -29.80 -24.01 16.96
CA PRO A 28 -29.09 -22.75 17.13
C PRO A 28 -30.02 -21.63 17.62
N PRO A 29 -29.54 -20.67 18.41
CA PRO A 29 -30.33 -19.53 18.86
C PRO A 29 -30.90 -18.74 17.67
N ARG A 30 -32.11 -18.21 17.81
CA ARG A 30 -32.78 -17.46 16.75
C ARG A 30 -31.98 -16.25 16.27
N TRP A 31 -31.33 -15.55 17.16
CA TRP A 31 -30.47 -14.42 16.78
C TRP A 31 -29.31 -14.82 15.89
N TRP A 32 -28.72 -15.99 16.14
CA TRP A 32 -27.65 -16.55 15.30
C TRP A 32 -28.17 -16.90 13.90
N MET A 33 -29.33 -17.56 13.81
CA MET A 33 -29.96 -17.89 12.52
C MET A 33 -30.32 -16.62 11.72
N LEU A 34 -30.81 -15.57 12.40
CA LEU A 34 -31.08 -14.28 11.77
C LEU A 34 -29.78 -13.62 11.27
N GLY A 35 -28.73 -13.67 12.06
CA GLY A 35 -27.41 -13.16 11.66
C GLY A 35 -26.86 -13.90 10.43
N LEU A 36 -26.97 -15.22 10.40
CA LEU A 36 -26.57 -16.04 9.25
C LEU A 36 -27.38 -15.69 8.00
N ALA A 37 -28.71 -15.58 8.12
CA ALA A 37 -29.58 -15.19 7.00
C ALA A 37 -29.26 -13.78 6.49
N ALA A 38 -29.03 -12.83 7.41
CA ALA A 38 -28.64 -11.46 7.05
C ALA A 38 -27.28 -11.41 6.36
N SER A 39 -26.30 -12.19 6.80
CA SER A 39 -24.99 -12.27 6.16
C SER A 39 -25.07 -12.89 4.77
N ALA A 40 -25.87 -13.92 4.59
CA ALA A 40 -26.11 -14.51 3.26
C ALA A 40 -26.78 -13.51 2.30
N LEU A 41 -27.79 -12.77 2.76
CA LEU A 41 -28.42 -11.72 1.98
C LEU A 41 -27.43 -10.60 1.64
N PHE A 42 -26.61 -10.19 2.61
CA PHE A 42 -25.56 -9.18 2.39
C PHE A 42 -24.58 -9.62 1.29
N VAL A 43 -24.12 -10.87 1.31
CA VAL A 43 -23.23 -11.41 0.29
C VAL A 43 -23.87 -11.32 -1.11
N VAL A 44 -25.14 -11.72 -1.25
CA VAL A 44 -25.85 -11.64 -2.53
C VAL A 44 -25.93 -10.18 -3.03
N VAL A 45 -26.32 -9.24 -2.17
CA VAL A 45 -26.40 -7.82 -2.50
C VAL A 45 -25.02 -7.27 -2.88
N TYR A 46 -23.98 -7.65 -2.13
CA TYR A 46 -22.60 -7.25 -2.38
C TYR A 46 -22.12 -7.71 -3.78
N PHE A 47 -22.37 -8.98 -4.14
CA PHE A 47 -21.98 -9.50 -5.44
C PHE A 47 -22.74 -8.87 -6.62
N ILE A 48 -23.94 -8.39 -6.39
CA ILE A 48 -24.72 -7.65 -7.41
C ILE A 48 -24.21 -6.23 -7.54
N TYR A 49 -23.83 -5.59 -6.42
CA TYR A 49 -23.44 -4.18 -6.40
C TYR A 49 -21.98 -3.96 -6.84
N TYR A 50 -21.06 -4.80 -6.39
CA TYR A 50 -19.63 -4.69 -6.67
C TYR A 50 -19.17 -5.65 -7.79
N PRO A 51 -18.06 -5.33 -8.49
CA PRO A 51 -17.48 -6.23 -9.47
C PRO A 51 -16.91 -7.48 -8.79
N SER A 52 -17.53 -8.63 -8.98
CA SER A 52 -17.19 -9.83 -8.20
C SER A 52 -17.14 -11.11 -9.03
N ILE A 53 -17.89 -11.19 -10.12
CA ILE A 53 -18.06 -12.43 -10.89
C ILE A 53 -17.20 -12.37 -12.15
N PRO A 54 -16.22 -13.29 -12.33
CA PRO A 54 -15.46 -13.37 -13.57
C PRO A 54 -16.36 -13.80 -14.74
N LEU A 55 -16.31 -13.05 -15.83
CA LEU A 55 -17.04 -13.36 -17.07
C LEU A 55 -16.13 -14.19 -17.97
N ALA A 56 -16.45 -15.47 -18.09
CA ALA A 56 -15.67 -16.41 -18.90
C ALA A 56 -15.62 -16.05 -20.40
N SER A 57 -16.61 -15.29 -20.89
CA SER A 57 -16.75 -14.95 -22.32
C SER A 57 -15.93 -13.74 -22.76
N THR A 58 -15.56 -12.83 -21.84
CA THR A 58 -14.90 -11.56 -22.16
C THR A 58 -13.55 -11.38 -21.50
N GLY A 59 -13.14 -12.31 -20.62
CA GLY A 59 -11.92 -12.20 -19.84
C GLY A 59 -11.94 -11.10 -18.76
N GLY A 60 -13.11 -10.49 -18.51
CA GLY A 60 -13.34 -9.45 -17.52
C GLY A 60 -14.19 -9.93 -16.35
N PHE A 61 -14.51 -8.98 -15.45
CA PHE A 61 -15.44 -9.20 -14.35
C PHE A 61 -16.77 -8.49 -14.63
N PHE A 62 -17.86 -9.02 -14.05
CA PHE A 62 -19.11 -8.28 -13.97
C PHE A 62 -18.91 -6.99 -13.18
N GLU A 63 -19.15 -5.84 -13.82
CA GLU A 63 -18.82 -4.52 -13.23
C GLU A 63 -19.69 -4.14 -12.01
N GLY A 64 -20.77 -4.89 -11.78
CA GLY A 64 -21.74 -4.57 -10.73
C GLY A 64 -22.61 -3.36 -11.06
N ILE A 65 -23.75 -3.24 -10.37
CA ILE A 65 -24.70 -2.15 -10.58
C ILE A 65 -24.12 -0.81 -10.07
N GLY A 66 -23.22 -0.85 -9.07
CA GLY A 66 -22.58 0.32 -8.49
C GLY A 66 -21.57 0.99 -9.41
N GLY A 67 -21.11 0.32 -10.48
CA GLY A 67 -20.10 0.86 -11.40
C GLY A 67 -18.77 1.25 -10.75
N TRP A 68 -18.58 0.82 -9.49
CA TRP A 68 -17.35 1.07 -8.74
C TRP A 68 -16.21 0.19 -9.25
N THR A 69 -15.04 0.76 -9.41
CA THR A 69 -13.80 0.00 -9.62
C THR A 69 -12.68 0.64 -8.79
N ALA A 70 -11.75 -0.19 -8.31
CA ALA A 70 -10.57 0.31 -7.59
C ALA A 70 -9.74 1.30 -8.44
N ILE A 71 -9.75 1.14 -9.76
CA ILE A 71 -9.05 2.05 -10.67
C ILE A 71 -9.73 3.43 -10.67
N LYS A 72 -11.07 3.49 -10.78
CA LYS A 72 -11.80 4.78 -10.75
C LYS A 72 -11.62 5.50 -9.41
N GLU A 73 -11.63 4.77 -8.29
CA GLU A 73 -11.37 5.34 -6.98
C GLU A 73 -9.95 5.88 -6.90
N MET A 74 -8.95 5.09 -7.28
CA MET A 74 -7.55 5.52 -7.33
C MET A 74 -7.36 6.75 -8.24
N GLU A 75 -8.01 6.80 -9.41
CA GLU A 75 -7.93 7.96 -10.32
C GLU A 75 -8.58 9.21 -9.71
N ALA A 76 -9.68 9.05 -8.98
CA ALA A 76 -10.33 10.16 -8.27
C ALA A 76 -9.43 10.70 -7.15
N ASP A 77 -8.91 9.82 -6.30
CA ASP A 77 -8.00 10.18 -5.20
C ASP A 77 -6.71 10.82 -5.73
N LYS A 78 -6.14 10.23 -6.80
CA LYS A 78 -4.99 10.80 -7.48
C LYS A 78 -5.28 12.19 -8.02
N GLY A 79 -6.46 12.42 -8.61
CA GLY A 79 -6.87 13.72 -9.12
C GLY A 79 -6.93 14.79 -8.03
N GLU A 80 -7.39 14.45 -6.82
CA GLU A 80 -7.39 15.39 -5.69
C GLU A 80 -5.96 15.75 -5.24
N VAL A 81 -5.08 14.76 -5.17
CA VAL A 81 -3.66 14.97 -4.82
C VAL A 81 -2.97 15.80 -5.90
N ASP A 82 -3.16 15.47 -7.18
CA ASP A 82 -2.58 16.19 -8.31
C ASP A 82 -3.04 17.65 -8.32
N ALA A 83 -4.31 17.94 -8.05
CA ALA A 83 -4.83 19.31 -7.97
C ALA A 83 -4.14 20.18 -6.88
N ILE A 84 -3.69 19.55 -5.79
CA ILE A 84 -2.90 20.23 -4.76
C ILE A 84 -1.46 20.43 -5.22
N ARG A 85 -0.87 19.42 -5.83
CA ARG A 85 0.54 19.41 -6.29
C ARG A 85 0.76 20.37 -7.45
N ASP A 86 -0.15 20.45 -8.40
CA ASP A 86 -0.03 21.28 -9.60
C ASP A 86 0.23 22.75 -9.30
N LYS A 87 -0.28 23.27 -8.16
CA LYS A 87 -0.02 24.63 -7.71
C LYS A 87 1.46 24.92 -7.48
N PHE A 88 2.20 23.91 -7.01
CA PHE A 88 3.64 23.98 -6.75
C PHE A 88 4.44 23.55 -7.97
N GLU A 89 4.09 22.43 -8.58
CA GLU A 89 4.83 21.84 -9.69
C GLU A 89 4.84 22.74 -10.94
N ALA A 90 3.73 23.44 -11.22
CA ALA A 90 3.71 24.42 -12.30
C ALA A 90 4.71 25.56 -12.09
N ARG A 91 4.96 25.97 -10.84
CA ARG A 91 5.95 27.01 -10.52
C ARG A 91 7.38 26.46 -10.57
N LEU A 92 7.60 25.19 -10.22
CA LEU A 92 8.92 24.56 -10.17
C LEU A 92 9.50 24.28 -11.55
N LYS A 93 8.66 24.03 -12.55
CA LYS A 93 9.05 23.50 -13.86
C LYS A 93 10.15 24.29 -14.57
N ASP A 94 10.13 25.62 -14.43
CA ASP A 94 11.06 26.52 -15.15
C ASP A 94 12.01 27.27 -14.19
N MET A 95 12.08 26.86 -12.91
CA MET A 95 12.92 27.53 -11.92
C MET A 95 14.25 26.79 -11.72
N ALA A 96 15.32 27.60 -11.62
CA ALA A 96 16.63 27.08 -11.23
C ALA A 96 16.61 26.57 -9.76
N PRO A 97 17.34 25.50 -9.41
CA PRO A 97 17.35 24.93 -8.06
C PRO A 97 17.68 25.97 -6.95
N ALA A 98 18.61 26.87 -7.20
CA ALA A 98 18.95 27.94 -6.25
C ALA A 98 17.81 28.93 -6.00
N ALA A 99 17.01 29.24 -7.04
CA ALA A 99 15.84 30.11 -6.91
C ALA A 99 14.69 29.43 -6.14
N ILE A 100 14.52 28.14 -6.30
CA ILE A 100 13.53 27.34 -5.54
C ILE A 100 13.87 27.39 -4.05
N LEU A 101 15.12 27.22 -3.68
CA LEU A 101 15.55 27.26 -2.28
C LEU A 101 15.45 28.65 -1.66
N ALA A 102 15.42 29.72 -2.45
CA ALA A 102 15.24 31.09 -1.98
C ALA A 102 13.76 31.43 -1.66
N ASP A 103 12.81 30.68 -2.23
CA ASP A 103 11.39 30.81 -1.93
C ASP A 103 11.02 29.84 -0.79
N SER A 104 10.64 30.39 0.37
CA SER A 104 10.40 29.58 1.57
C SER A 104 9.26 28.57 1.43
N GLU A 105 8.21 28.93 0.69
CA GLU A 105 7.06 28.04 0.46
C GLU A 105 7.45 26.87 -0.47
N LEU A 106 8.16 27.16 -1.56
CA LEU A 106 8.64 26.15 -2.48
C LEU A 106 9.71 25.26 -1.84
N ALA A 107 10.63 25.86 -1.05
CA ALA A 107 11.67 25.13 -0.34
C ALA A 107 11.06 24.11 0.66
N GLU A 108 10.01 24.50 1.38
CA GLU A 108 9.31 23.58 2.26
C GLU A 108 8.63 22.44 1.47
N TYR A 109 7.96 22.76 0.39
CA TYR A 109 7.31 21.77 -0.48
C TYR A 109 8.32 20.78 -1.05
N VAL A 110 9.40 21.26 -1.69
CA VAL A 110 10.42 20.38 -2.30
C VAL A 110 11.17 19.55 -1.27
N THR A 111 11.39 20.08 -0.06
CA THR A 111 12.05 19.33 1.01
C THR A 111 11.17 18.16 1.47
N ARG A 112 9.87 18.39 1.65
CA ARG A 112 8.93 17.32 2.05
C ARG A 112 8.77 16.28 0.95
N SER A 113 8.55 16.71 -0.29
CA SER A 113 8.38 15.82 -1.44
C SER A 113 9.68 15.06 -1.74
N GLY A 114 10.82 15.76 -1.71
CA GLY A 114 12.14 15.17 -1.93
C GLY A 114 12.51 14.11 -0.90
N LYS A 115 12.06 14.26 0.35
CA LYS A 115 12.27 13.22 1.37
C LYS A 115 11.58 11.90 1.01
N VAL A 116 10.37 11.96 0.46
CA VAL A 116 9.64 10.77 0.00
C VAL A 116 10.35 10.16 -1.21
N LEU A 117 10.64 10.99 -2.22
CA LEU A 117 11.34 10.55 -3.44
C LEU A 117 12.73 9.95 -3.14
N PHE A 118 13.44 10.53 -2.17
CA PHE A 118 14.72 9.98 -1.70
C PHE A 118 14.52 8.59 -1.07
N GLY A 119 13.49 8.43 -0.24
CA GLY A 119 13.13 7.14 0.36
C GLY A 119 12.88 6.06 -0.69
N ASP A 120 12.14 6.41 -1.74
CA ASP A 120 11.72 5.47 -2.78
C ASP A 120 12.83 5.12 -3.78
N ASN A 121 13.70 6.08 -4.12
CA ASN A 121 14.65 5.92 -5.23
C ASN A 121 16.12 5.84 -4.78
N CYS A 122 16.49 6.52 -3.70
CA CYS A 122 17.90 6.73 -3.33
C CYS A 122 18.33 5.98 -2.08
N ALA A 123 17.40 5.81 -1.13
CA ALA A 123 17.69 5.24 0.18
C ALA A 123 18.15 3.78 0.15
N ALA A 124 17.79 3.03 -0.88
CA ALA A 124 18.25 1.65 -1.07
C ALA A 124 19.78 1.57 -1.11
N CYS A 125 20.44 2.54 -1.76
CA CYS A 125 21.90 2.61 -1.84
C CYS A 125 22.51 3.55 -0.80
N HIS A 126 21.90 4.73 -0.57
CA HIS A 126 22.48 5.77 0.30
C HIS A 126 22.04 5.68 1.76
N GLY A 127 21.18 4.71 2.12
CA GLY A 127 20.60 4.60 3.46
C GLY A 127 19.45 5.59 3.68
N GLN A 128 18.56 5.29 4.62
CA GLN A 128 17.33 6.07 4.89
C GLN A 128 17.59 7.57 5.20
N ASN A 129 18.75 7.87 5.76
CA ASN A 129 19.14 9.22 6.14
C ASN A 129 20.34 9.77 5.34
N GLY A 130 20.68 9.15 4.21
CA GLY A 130 21.86 9.52 3.46
C GLY A 130 23.18 9.14 4.12
N ALA A 131 23.19 8.24 5.09
CA ALA A 131 24.38 7.84 5.84
C ALA A 131 25.32 6.90 5.08
N GLY A 132 24.97 6.57 3.82
CA GLY A 132 25.75 5.66 3.01
C GLY A 132 25.56 4.18 3.38
N THR A 133 26.19 3.30 2.63
CA THR A 133 26.15 1.83 2.87
C THR A 133 27.55 1.25 2.76
N ARG A 134 28.43 1.55 3.75
CA ARG A 134 29.83 1.08 3.72
C ARG A 134 30.01 -0.43 3.85
N ASP A 135 29.07 -1.15 4.46
CA ASP A 135 29.25 -2.54 4.84
C ASP A 135 28.11 -3.48 4.39
N ARG A 136 27.19 -3.03 3.55
CA ARG A 136 26.08 -3.87 3.12
C ARG A 136 26.28 -4.40 1.71
N GLN A 137 26.69 -5.67 1.61
CA GLN A 137 26.64 -6.48 0.36
C GLN A 137 27.40 -5.89 -0.85
N GLY A 138 28.49 -5.14 -0.63
CA GLY A 138 29.30 -4.60 -1.73
C GLY A 138 28.73 -3.33 -2.38
N LEU A 139 27.66 -2.76 -1.87
CA LEU A 139 27.14 -1.46 -2.28
C LEU A 139 27.88 -0.36 -1.52
N PHE A 140 28.85 0.27 -2.15
CA PHE A 140 29.62 1.37 -1.57
C PHE A 140 29.04 2.72 -1.99
N ALA A 141 27.81 3.02 -1.56
CA ALA A 141 27.25 4.34 -1.80
C ALA A 141 27.82 5.35 -0.78
N PRO A 142 28.25 6.52 -1.24
CA PRO A 142 28.82 7.55 -0.36
C PRO A 142 27.79 8.07 0.64
N VAL A 143 28.30 8.60 1.75
CA VAL A 143 27.54 9.38 2.71
C VAL A 143 27.13 10.68 2.04
N LEU A 144 25.88 11.11 2.21
CA LEU A 144 25.34 12.33 1.61
C LEU A 144 25.03 13.43 2.65
N ASN A 145 25.20 13.12 3.93
CA ASN A 145 24.92 14.02 5.04
C ASN A 145 26.19 14.45 5.81
N ASP A 146 27.36 14.31 5.19
CA ASP A 146 28.63 14.82 5.69
C ASP A 146 29.12 15.99 4.82
N ASP A 147 30.30 16.55 5.18
CA ASP A 147 30.90 17.68 4.49
C ASP A 147 31.85 17.26 3.34
N ASP A 148 31.96 15.96 3.05
CA ASP A 148 32.86 15.40 2.05
C ASP A 148 32.17 15.23 0.69
N TRP A 149 32.36 16.20 -0.20
CA TRP A 149 31.72 16.25 -1.51
C TRP A 149 32.70 15.97 -2.67
N LEU A 150 32.64 14.79 -3.24
CA LEU A 150 33.49 14.39 -4.38
C LEU A 150 33.24 15.23 -5.66
N PHE A 151 31.99 15.64 -5.88
CA PHE A 151 31.58 16.35 -7.10
C PHE A 151 31.09 17.77 -6.81
N GLY A 152 31.34 18.26 -5.59
CA GLY A 152 30.91 19.55 -5.09
C GLY A 152 29.57 19.55 -4.37
N GLY A 153 29.49 20.32 -3.28
CA GLY A 153 28.32 20.42 -2.40
C GLY A 153 27.36 21.56 -2.74
N LYS A 154 27.55 22.29 -3.86
CA LYS A 154 26.59 23.29 -4.29
C LYS A 154 25.37 22.61 -4.89
N ILE A 155 24.20 23.25 -4.74
CA ILE A 155 22.93 22.67 -5.21
C ILE A 155 22.95 22.30 -6.71
N ASP A 156 23.62 23.11 -7.53
CA ASP A 156 23.74 22.83 -8.95
C ASP A 156 24.56 21.56 -9.24
N ASN A 157 25.63 21.33 -8.46
CA ASN A 157 26.48 20.14 -8.60
C ASN A 157 25.73 18.88 -8.13
N ILE A 158 24.92 19.01 -7.10
CA ILE A 158 24.04 17.93 -6.62
C ILE A 158 22.99 17.62 -7.67
N TYR A 159 22.36 18.64 -8.25
CA TYR A 159 21.40 18.51 -9.34
C TYR A 159 21.99 17.78 -10.55
N GLU A 160 23.17 18.22 -11.03
CA GLU A 160 23.90 17.55 -12.12
C GLU A 160 24.22 16.08 -11.80
N SER A 161 24.55 15.79 -10.54
CA SER A 161 24.85 14.43 -10.11
C SER A 161 23.61 13.52 -10.14
N ILE A 162 22.45 14.06 -9.82
CA ILE A 162 21.19 13.32 -9.86
C ILE A 162 20.73 13.13 -11.30
N VAL A 163 20.68 14.20 -12.10
CA VAL A 163 20.17 14.16 -13.48
C VAL A 163 21.07 13.37 -14.41
N GLY A 164 22.38 13.53 -14.27
CA GLY A 164 23.38 12.88 -15.14
C GLY A 164 23.81 11.51 -14.64
N GLY A 165 23.54 11.19 -13.39
CA GLY A 165 24.15 10.05 -12.75
C GLY A 165 25.65 10.19 -12.56
N ARG A 166 26.30 9.15 -12.06
CA ARG A 166 27.78 9.10 -11.95
C ARG A 166 28.27 7.75 -12.42
N GLN A 167 29.44 7.78 -13.06
CA GLN A 167 30.10 6.55 -13.49
C GLN A 167 30.30 5.62 -12.30
N ALA A 168 29.95 4.38 -12.46
CA ALA A 168 29.94 3.21 -11.65
C ALA A 168 28.49 2.69 -11.48
N MET A 169 27.77 3.01 -10.44
CA MET A 169 26.46 2.39 -10.17
C MET A 169 25.33 3.40 -9.90
N MET A 170 25.59 4.68 -9.95
CA MET A 170 24.55 5.71 -9.80
C MET A 170 23.94 6.02 -11.17
N SER A 171 22.72 5.51 -11.41
CA SER A 171 21.95 5.84 -12.62
C SER A 171 21.47 7.29 -12.60
N ALA A 172 21.20 7.85 -13.78
CA ALA A 172 20.49 9.11 -13.95
C ALA A 172 19.03 8.98 -13.50
N HIS A 173 18.47 10.03 -12.90
CA HIS A 173 17.08 10.10 -12.42
C HIS A 173 16.38 11.36 -12.88
#